data_b456db7ace82180db37f96121aa2111c
#
_entry.id   b456db7ace82180db37f96121aa2111c
#
_cell.length_a   1.000
_cell.length_b   1.000
_cell.length_c   1.000
_cell.angle_alpha   90.00
_cell.angle_beta   90.00
_cell.angle_gamma   90.00
#
_symmetry.space_group_name_H-M   'P 1'
#
loop_
_entity.id
_entity.type
_entity.pdbx_description
1 polymer ?
#
loop_
_entity_poly.entity_id
_entity_poly.type
_entity_poly.pdbx_seq_one_letter_code
_entity_poly.pdbx_strand_id
1 'polypeptide(L)'
;AGDPDKFSLRMQTVIQKKGNLDYIPPMRNGQNLLEITLDEWRSLFQRIEELGKYEYVILDLSESIQGLFEVLQICTVIYTLTKEDPISQCKLNQYEQLLALCEKETVKDKTRKLSLPYFHRLPSDLEQYTRGEFAEYVRKEIELLEK
;
A
#
# COMPACT_ATOMS: atom_id res chain seq x y z
N ALA A 1 20.10 4.42 16.89
CA ALA A 1 18.82 3.98 17.41
C ALA A 1 18.11 5.18 18.01
N GLY A 2 17.04 5.66 17.39
CA GLY A 2 16.26 6.80 17.89
C GLY A 2 15.35 6.37 19.02
N ASP A 3 15.11 7.30 19.93
CA ASP A 3 14.24 7.14 21.09
C ASP A 3 12.80 6.77 20.66
N PRO A 4 12.24 5.62 21.11
CA PRO A 4 10.89 5.17 20.75
C PRO A 4 9.80 6.20 21.07
N ASP A 5 9.96 6.93 22.18
CA ASP A 5 8.99 7.94 22.61
C ASP A 5 8.96 9.14 21.66
N LYS A 6 10.12 9.54 21.13
CA LYS A 6 10.19 10.61 20.12
C LYS A 6 9.57 10.20 18.79
N PHE A 7 9.72 8.95 18.38
CA PHE A 7 9.08 8.45 17.18
C PHE A 7 7.57 8.44 17.32
N SER A 8 7.06 7.90 18.43
CA SER A 8 5.62 7.86 18.72
C SER A 8 5.01 9.28 18.72
N LEU A 9 5.67 10.24 19.35
CA LEU A 9 5.25 11.65 19.34
C LEU A 9 5.21 12.24 17.92
N ARG A 10 6.23 12.00 17.10
CA ARG A 10 6.26 12.47 15.71
C ARG A 10 5.16 11.82 14.86
N MET A 11 4.94 10.52 15.03
CA MET A 11 3.84 9.83 14.34
C MET A 11 2.48 10.44 14.69
N GLN A 12 2.25 10.80 15.96
CA GLN A 12 1.01 11.45 16.36
C GLN A 12 0.77 12.80 15.67
N THR A 13 1.81 13.51 15.25
CA THR A 13 1.67 14.81 14.57
C THR A 13 1.31 14.67 13.09
N VAL A 14 1.61 13.55 12.45
CA VAL A 14 1.36 13.32 11.02
C VAL A 14 0.16 12.42 10.75
N ILE A 15 -0.18 11.54 11.71
CA ILE A 15 -1.32 10.64 11.59
C ILE A 15 -2.62 11.44 11.70
N GLN A 16 -3.51 11.21 10.75
CA GLN A 16 -4.90 11.65 10.79
C GLN A 16 -5.79 10.46 11.10
N LYS A 17 -6.90 10.72 11.78
CA LYS A 17 -7.88 9.69 12.17
C LYS A 17 -9.19 9.88 11.47
N LYS A 18 -9.74 8.78 10.96
CA LYS A 18 -11.10 8.72 10.41
C LYS A 18 -11.77 7.43 10.91
N GLY A 19 -12.60 7.55 11.94
CA GLY A 19 -13.16 6.39 12.64
C GLY A 19 -12.04 5.52 13.25
N ASN A 20 -11.99 4.25 12.87
CA ASN A 20 -10.96 3.29 13.30
C ASN A 20 -9.72 3.28 12.40
N LEU A 21 -9.68 4.12 11.37
CA LEU A 21 -8.57 4.23 10.44
C LEU A 21 -7.61 5.33 10.91
N ASP A 22 -6.37 4.96 11.17
CA ASP A 22 -5.25 5.89 11.27
C ASP A 22 -4.58 5.94 9.89
N TYR A 23 -4.36 7.12 9.31
CA TYR A 23 -3.72 7.24 8.01
C TYR A 23 -2.74 8.40 7.95
N ILE A 24 -1.72 8.25 7.14
CA ILE A 24 -0.77 9.31 6.80
C ILE A 24 -1.18 9.85 5.43
N PRO A 25 -1.55 11.15 5.33
CA PRO A 25 -1.94 11.72 4.05
C PRO A 25 -0.77 11.78 3.07
N PRO A 26 -1.02 11.84 1.75
CA PRO A 26 0.02 11.95 0.76
C PRO A 26 0.86 13.21 0.98
N MET A 27 2.15 13.12 0.67
CA MET A 27 3.05 14.26 0.73
C MET A 27 2.66 15.30 -0.32
N ARG A 28 2.72 16.58 0.05
CA ARG A 28 2.40 17.69 -0.86
C ARG A 28 3.36 17.79 -2.05
N ASN A 29 4.59 17.33 -1.88
CA ASN A 29 5.62 17.29 -2.93
C ASN A 29 6.10 15.84 -3.08
N GLY A 30 5.72 15.20 -4.19
CA GLY A 30 6.12 13.81 -4.49
C GLY A 30 7.63 13.64 -4.72
N GLN A 31 8.38 14.71 -5.01
CA GLN A 31 9.84 14.63 -5.15
C GLN A 31 10.51 14.17 -3.86
N ASN A 32 9.97 14.54 -2.70
CA ASN A 32 10.52 14.12 -1.42
C ASN A 32 10.42 12.61 -1.19
N LEU A 33 9.49 11.92 -1.86
CA LEU A 33 9.38 10.45 -1.79
C LEU A 33 10.54 9.75 -2.50
N LEU A 34 11.08 10.35 -3.56
CA LEU A 34 12.22 9.82 -4.29
C LEU A 34 13.54 9.92 -3.49
N GLU A 35 13.60 10.79 -2.50
CA GLU A 35 14.77 10.98 -1.64
C GLU A 35 14.80 10.00 -0.48
N ILE A 36 13.67 9.33 -0.16
CA ILE A 36 13.61 8.34 0.93
C ILE A 36 14.32 7.07 0.49
N THR A 37 15.34 6.70 1.25
CA THR A 37 16.12 5.49 1.01
C THR A 37 15.37 4.23 1.47
N LEU A 38 15.78 3.08 0.94
CA LEU A 38 15.23 1.79 1.37
C LEU A 38 15.43 1.52 2.86
N ASP A 39 16.55 1.95 3.45
CA ASP A 39 16.84 1.75 4.87
C ASP A 39 15.94 2.63 5.75
N GLU A 40 15.56 3.81 5.28
CA GLU A 40 14.58 4.66 5.96
C GLU A 40 13.18 4.04 5.90
N TRP A 41 12.78 3.46 4.77
CA TRP A 41 11.54 2.69 4.66
C TRP A 41 11.51 1.51 5.62
N ARG A 42 12.55 0.70 5.65
CA ARG A 42 12.68 -0.45 6.57
C ARG A 42 12.60 -0.01 8.03
N SER A 43 13.33 1.04 8.37
CA SER A 43 13.31 1.61 9.73
C SER A 43 11.92 2.11 10.13
N LEU A 44 11.18 2.74 9.20
CA LEU A 44 9.82 3.19 9.45
C LEU A 44 8.89 2.01 9.72
N PHE A 45 8.91 0.97 8.88
CA PHE A 45 8.02 -0.19 9.03
C PHE A 45 8.32 -0.96 10.30
N GLN A 46 9.59 -1.19 10.62
CA GLN A 46 10.00 -1.84 11.86
C GLN A 46 9.47 -1.07 13.07
N ARG A 47 9.58 0.24 13.09
CA ARG A 47 9.07 1.07 14.20
C ARG A 47 7.54 1.06 14.31
N ILE A 48 6.83 1.01 13.20
CA ILE A 48 5.37 0.86 13.20
C ILE A 48 4.98 -0.48 13.81
N GLU A 49 5.70 -1.55 13.46
CA GLU A 49 5.51 -2.89 14.02
C GLU A 49 5.81 -2.94 15.52
N GLU A 50 6.91 -2.34 15.96
CA GLU A 50 7.30 -2.23 17.37
C GLU A 50 6.27 -1.49 18.24
N LEU A 51 5.49 -0.57 17.66
CA LEU A 51 4.37 0.06 18.37
C LEU A 51 3.28 -0.94 18.79
N GLY A 52 3.16 -2.09 18.09
CA GLY A 52 2.18 -3.13 18.37
C GLY A 52 0.72 -2.67 18.35
N LYS A 53 0.45 -1.53 17.71
CA LYS A 53 -0.85 -0.85 17.74
C LYS A 53 -1.75 -1.26 16.59
N TYR A 54 -1.15 -1.63 15.45
CA TYR A 54 -1.86 -1.87 14.22
C TYR A 54 -1.88 -3.35 13.88
N GLU A 55 -3.05 -3.86 13.57
CA GLU A 55 -3.23 -5.22 13.08
C GLU A 55 -2.83 -5.35 11.61
N TYR A 56 -3.14 -4.31 10.84
CA TYR A 56 -2.81 -4.20 9.42
C TYR A 56 -2.14 -2.87 9.12
N VAL A 57 -1.13 -2.91 8.26
CA VAL A 57 -0.48 -1.73 7.70
C VAL A 57 -0.64 -1.78 6.18
N ILE A 58 -1.34 -0.82 5.62
CA ILE A 58 -1.63 -0.74 4.18
C ILE A 58 -0.73 0.32 3.57
N LEU A 59 0.02 -0.07 2.54
CA LEU A 59 0.85 0.82 1.76
C LEU A 59 0.18 1.08 0.41
N ASP A 60 -0.21 2.33 0.18
CA ASP A 60 -0.66 2.79 -1.15
C ASP A 60 0.58 3.24 -1.93
N LEU A 61 1.05 2.38 -2.83
CA LEU A 61 2.32 2.54 -3.53
C LEU A 61 2.10 2.83 -5.02
N SER A 62 2.95 3.70 -5.54
CA SER A 62 3.11 3.94 -6.97
C SER A 62 4.55 3.64 -7.40
N GLU A 63 4.82 3.70 -8.69
CA GLU A 63 6.16 3.55 -9.27
C GLU A 63 7.16 4.66 -8.84
N SER A 64 6.68 5.67 -8.11
CA SER A 64 7.45 6.87 -7.79
C SER A 64 8.30 6.74 -6.51
N ILE A 65 8.50 5.55 -5.96
CA ILE A 65 9.35 5.36 -4.78
C ILE A 65 10.66 4.67 -5.15
N GLN A 66 11.75 5.09 -4.51
CA GLN A 66 13.03 4.40 -4.63
C GLN A 66 12.96 3.04 -3.94
N GLY A 67 13.46 2.00 -4.60
CA GLY A 67 13.46 0.65 -4.04
C GLY A 67 12.07 0.02 -3.96
N LEU A 68 11.17 0.32 -4.90
CA LEU A 68 9.81 -0.22 -4.94
C LEU A 68 9.79 -1.75 -4.75
N PHE A 69 10.59 -2.47 -5.50
CA PHE A 69 10.59 -3.95 -5.45
C PHE A 69 11.08 -4.48 -4.10
N GLU A 70 12.03 -3.81 -3.47
CA GLU A 70 12.51 -4.14 -2.14
C GLU A 70 11.46 -3.87 -1.07
N VAL A 71 10.69 -2.77 -1.21
CA VAL A 71 9.54 -2.48 -0.33
C VAL A 71 8.46 -3.53 -0.52
N LEU A 72 8.14 -3.92 -1.76
CA LEU A 72 7.18 -4.98 -2.05
C LEU A 72 7.61 -6.34 -1.47
N GLN A 73 8.90 -6.63 -1.42
CA GLN A 73 9.42 -7.86 -0.79
C GLN A 73 9.13 -7.93 0.72
N ILE A 74 9.02 -6.78 1.40
CA ILE A 74 8.70 -6.71 2.84
C ILE A 74 7.21 -6.97 3.08
N CYS A 75 6.34 -6.63 2.12
CA CYS A 75 4.90 -6.83 2.24
C CYS A 75 4.54 -8.31 2.40
N THR A 76 3.52 -8.62 3.18
CA THR A 76 3.00 -9.99 3.36
C THR A 76 2.16 -10.41 2.16
N VAL A 77 1.36 -9.48 1.63
CA VAL A 77 0.54 -9.65 0.42
C VAL A 77 0.59 -8.38 -0.41
N ILE A 78 0.50 -8.53 -1.72
CA ILE A 78 0.53 -7.43 -2.68
C ILE A 78 -0.70 -7.53 -3.56
N TYR A 79 -1.48 -6.45 -3.65
CA TYR A 79 -2.60 -6.35 -4.59
C TYR A 79 -2.23 -5.43 -5.74
N THR A 80 -2.13 -5.98 -6.94
CA THR A 80 -1.92 -5.20 -8.16
C THR A 80 -3.26 -4.90 -8.80
N LEU A 81 -3.65 -3.62 -8.75
CA LEU A 81 -4.91 -3.15 -9.31
C LEU A 81 -4.75 -2.92 -10.81
N THR A 82 -5.64 -3.49 -11.60
CA THR A 82 -5.63 -3.37 -13.06
C THR A 82 -7.05 -3.16 -13.60
N LYS A 83 -7.14 -2.88 -14.89
CA LYS A 83 -8.37 -2.81 -15.65
C LYS A 83 -8.25 -3.68 -16.90
N GLU A 84 -9.38 -4.07 -17.48
CA GLU A 84 -9.41 -4.91 -18.70
C GLU A 84 -9.17 -4.15 -20.00
N ASP A 85 -8.73 -2.89 -19.93
CA ASP A 85 -8.38 -2.14 -21.12
C ASP A 85 -6.96 -2.49 -21.62
N PRO A 86 -6.69 -2.35 -22.95
CA PRO A 86 -5.41 -2.74 -23.53
C PRO A 86 -4.21 -2.01 -22.95
N ILE A 87 -4.36 -0.75 -22.54
CA ILE A 87 -3.26 0.06 -21.98
C ILE A 87 -2.88 -0.47 -20.60
N SER A 88 -3.86 -0.72 -19.75
CA SER A 88 -3.64 -1.31 -18.41
C SER A 88 -3.00 -2.69 -18.50
N GLN A 89 -3.42 -3.52 -19.45
CA GLN A 89 -2.82 -4.85 -19.68
C GLN A 89 -1.37 -4.73 -20.18
N CYS A 90 -1.08 -3.77 -21.05
CA CYS A 90 0.27 -3.52 -21.53
C CYS A 90 1.22 -3.11 -20.39
N LYS A 91 0.78 -2.21 -19.51
CA LYS A 91 1.53 -1.79 -18.31
C LYS A 91 1.73 -2.95 -17.33
N LEU A 92 0.71 -3.77 -17.12
CA LEU A 92 0.83 -4.95 -16.26
C LEU A 92 1.88 -5.93 -16.80
N ASN A 93 1.85 -6.23 -18.09
CA ASN A 93 2.83 -7.11 -18.73
C ASN A 93 4.26 -6.54 -18.60
N GLN A 94 4.44 -5.24 -18.78
CA GLN A 94 5.73 -4.59 -18.60
C GLN A 94 6.23 -4.71 -17.15
N TYR A 95 5.36 -4.50 -16.18
CA TYR A 95 5.68 -4.66 -14.77
C TYR A 95 6.10 -6.10 -14.43
N GLU A 96 5.39 -7.09 -14.94
CA GLU A 96 5.72 -8.51 -14.73
C GLU A 96 7.05 -8.91 -15.37
N GLN A 97 7.36 -8.36 -16.57
CA GLN A 97 8.66 -8.54 -17.20
C GLN A 97 9.79 -7.93 -16.37
N LEU A 98 9.58 -6.75 -15.80
CA LEU A 98 10.56 -6.12 -14.91
C LEU A 98 10.80 -6.95 -13.65
N LEU A 99 9.74 -7.51 -13.03
CA LEU A 99 9.88 -8.40 -11.88
C LEU A 99 10.72 -9.64 -12.23
N ALA A 100 10.50 -10.23 -13.38
CA ALA A 100 11.26 -11.39 -13.85
C ALA A 100 12.74 -11.04 -14.13
N LEU A 101 12.99 -9.91 -14.79
CA LEU A 101 14.34 -9.43 -15.07
C LEU A 101 15.14 -9.09 -13.79
N CYS A 102 14.46 -8.61 -12.76
CA CYS A 102 15.08 -8.29 -11.47
C CYS A 102 15.14 -9.48 -10.51
N GLU A 103 14.79 -10.69 -10.95
CA GLU A 103 14.78 -11.93 -10.13
C GLU A 103 13.93 -11.77 -8.85
N LYS A 104 12.82 -11.04 -8.94
CA LYS A 104 11.92 -10.75 -7.81
C LYS A 104 10.73 -11.74 -7.74
N GLU A 105 11.00 -13.04 -7.85
CA GLU A 105 9.96 -14.07 -7.80
C GLU A 105 9.16 -14.06 -6.49
N THR A 106 9.79 -13.75 -5.37
CA THR A 106 9.09 -13.61 -4.08
C THR A 106 8.01 -12.54 -4.07
N VAL A 107 8.18 -11.47 -4.87
CA VAL A 107 7.13 -10.44 -5.07
C VAL A 107 5.98 -11.01 -5.86
N LYS A 108 6.28 -11.78 -6.92
CA LYS A 108 5.28 -12.42 -7.78
C LYS A 108 4.41 -13.40 -6.99
N ASP A 109 5.01 -14.23 -6.14
CA ASP A 109 4.31 -15.24 -5.33
C ASP A 109 3.33 -14.62 -4.33
N LYS A 110 3.64 -13.43 -3.84
CA LYS A 110 2.79 -12.64 -2.92
C LYS A 110 1.75 -11.78 -3.63
N THR A 111 1.82 -11.69 -4.96
CA THR A 111 0.98 -10.77 -5.74
C THR A 111 -0.33 -11.41 -6.13
N ARG A 112 -1.42 -10.71 -5.83
CA ARG A 112 -2.77 -11.01 -6.30
C ARG A 112 -3.22 -9.89 -7.25
N LYS A 113 -3.65 -10.26 -8.44
CA LYS A 113 -4.15 -9.30 -9.42
C LYS A 113 -5.64 -9.09 -9.19
N LEU A 114 -6.04 -7.84 -9.09
CA LEU A 114 -7.43 -7.44 -8.97
C LEU A 114 -7.82 -6.61 -10.19
N SER A 115 -8.74 -7.13 -11.00
CA SER A 115 -9.35 -6.36 -12.07
C SER A 115 -10.48 -5.53 -11.49
N LEU A 116 -10.33 -4.20 -11.54
CA LEU A 116 -11.33 -3.28 -11.00
C LEU A 116 -12.52 -3.19 -11.95
N PRO A 117 -13.74 -3.54 -11.50
CA PRO A 117 -14.94 -3.33 -12.29
C PRO A 117 -15.29 -1.84 -12.38
N TYR A 118 -16.22 -1.52 -13.26
CA TYR A 118 -16.81 -0.19 -13.29
C TYR A 118 -17.82 -0.05 -12.15
N PHE A 119 -17.63 0.93 -11.29
CA PHE A 119 -18.57 1.27 -10.23
C PHE A 119 -19.48 2.42 -10.68
N HIS A 120 -20.78 2.25 -10.60
CA HIS A 120 -21.77 3.26 -11.01
C HIS A 120 -21.71 4.48 -10.10
N ARG A 121 -21.45 4.28 -8.82
CA ARG A 121 -21.32 5.34 -7.82
C ARG A 121 -20.18 5.02 -6.86
N LEU A 122 -19.20 5.91 -6.84
CA LEU A 122 -18.21 5.93 -5.75
C LEU A 122 -18.68 6.93 -4.70
N PRO A 123 -18.55 6.59 -3.42
CA PRO A 123 -18.84 7.52 -2.34
C PRO A 123 -17.97 8.77 -2.43
N SER A 124 -18.54 9.91 -2.05
CA SER A 124 -17.79 11.17 -1.96
C SER A 124 -17.08 11.37 -0.63
N ASP A 125 -17.44 10.59 0.39
CA ASP A 125 -16.87 10.64 1.73
C ASP A 125 -16.35 9.27 2.14
N LEU A 126 -15.17 9.24 2.76
CA LEU A 126 -14.50 8.01 3.23
C LEU A 126 -15.39 7.16 4.16
N GLU A 127 -16.23 7.77 4.99
CA GLU A 127 -17.13 7.04 5.87
C GLU A 127 -18.16 6.19 5.13
N GLN A 128 -18.49 6.58 3.91
CA GLN A 128 -19.47 5.88 3.07
C GLN A 128 -18.83 4.67 2.35
N TYR A 129 -17.50 4.58 2.28
CA TYR A 129 -16.79 3.44 1.66
C TYR A 129 -16.96 2.11 2.40
N THR A 130 -17.58 2.11 3.57
CA THR A 130 -17.93 0.88 4.29
C THR A 130 -19.20 0.20 3.77
N ARG A 131 -19.92 0.82 2.82
CA ARG A 131 -21.21 0.37 2.29
C ARG A 131 -21.25 0.47 0.76
N GLY A 132 -22.16 -0.29 0.13
CA GLY A 132 -22.42 -0.25 -1.30
C GLY A 132 -21.51 -1.14 -2.14
N GLU A 133 -21.64 -1.05 -3.46
CA GLU A 133 -20.98 -1.91 -4.46
C GLU A 133 -19.47 -2.04 -4.25
N PHE A 134 -18.81 -0.92 -4.00
CA PHE A 134 -17.37 -0.92 -3.79
C PHE A 134 -16.96 -1.70 -2.54
N ALA A 135 -17.67 -1.48 -1.43
CA ALA A 135 -17.40 -2.19 -0.18
C ALA A 135 -17.66 -3.70 -0.30
N GLU A 136 -18.69 -4.09 -1.02
CA GLU A 136 -19.00 -5.50 -1.30
C GLU A 136 -17.93 -6.15 -2.15
N TYR A 137 -17.47 -5.45 -3.19
CA TYR A 137 -16.35 -5.90 -4.01
C TYR A 137 -15.08 -6.12 -3.16
N VAL A 138 -14.71 -5.12 -2.34
CA VAL A 138 -13.52 -5.21 -1.48
C VAL A 138 -13.62 -6.40 -0.53
N ARG A 139 -14.77 -6.61 0.13
CA ARG A 139 -14.96 -7.75 1.04
C ARG A 139 -14.86 -9.10 0.36
N LYS A 140 -15.28 -9.18 -0.89
CA LYS A 140 -15.23 -10.42 -1.67
C LYS A 140 -13.84 -10.74 -2.19
N GLU A 141 -13.12 -9.73 -2.66
CA GLU A 141 -11.87 -9.93 -3.41
C GLU A 141 -10.62 -9.79 -2.53
N ILE A 142 -10.71 -9.02 -1.43
CA ILE A 142 -9.58 -8.81 -0.53
C ILE A 142 -9.71 -9.72 0.68
N GLU A 143 -8.97 -10.81 0.66
CA GLU A 143 -8.76 -11.65 1.82
C GLU A 143 -7.76 -10.97 2.75
N LEU A 144 -8.23 -10.55 3.91
CA LEU A 144 -7.34 -10.17 4.98
C LEU A 144 -6.72 -11.46 5.53
N LEU A 145 -5.42 -11.43 5.77
CA LEU A 145 -4.73 -12.56 6.37
C LEU A 145 -5.28 -12.76 7.78
N GLU A 146 -5.93 -13.91 7.98
CA GLU A 146 -6.25 -14.34 9.34
C GLU A 146 -4.93 -14.67 10.05
N LYS A 147 -4.79 -14.16 11.26
CA LYS A 147 -3.63 -14.45 12.13
C LYS A 147 -3.74 -15.82 12.73
#